data_e4bb70b550b70d84d3fed05fe350df6b
#
_entry.id   e4bb70b550b70d84d3fed05fe350df6b
#
_cell.length_a   1.000
_cell.length_b   1.000
_cell.length_c   1.000
_cell.angle_alpha   90.00
_cell.angle_beta   90.00
_cell.angle_gamma   90.00
#
_symmetry.space_group_name_H-M   'P 1'
#
loop_
_entity.id
_entity.type
_entity.pdbx_description
1 polymer ?
#
loop_
_entity_poly.entity_id
_entity_poly.type
_entity_poly.pdbx_seq_one_letter_code
_entity_poly.pdbx_strand_id
1 'polypeptide(L)'
;MNETKKLRVALFFGGVSSEHEVSCVSASTWLRALAQAPCADRYEVFPVGITKQGRWLACSPTPEAMADGSWEKGADCTPCVLSPDRTDHGIWLLKDGKAELVHIDICAPVMHGKNGEDGTIQGLFELARIPYVGCGVLGSAVCMDKAVANTIMDAAGVPHCKWASAIRAELEGDHKTLLDSIEQRLGYPIFVKPANAGSSVGITKATDRAVLEQAVVTALKEDDKVVFEEFIDGQEVECAAIGNPDDPATVS
;
A
#
# COMPACT_ATOMS: atom_id res chain seq x y z
N MET A 1 -17.15 -34.44 17.35
CA MET A 1 -16.77 -33.03 17.45
C MET A 1 -16.90 -32.50 16.03
N ASN A 2 -17.77 -31.49 15.78
CA ASN A 2 -17.84 -30.88 14.48
C ASN A 2 -16.51 -30.15 14.27
N GLU A 3 -15.70 -30.55 13.29
CA GLU A 3 -14.57 -29.74 12.83
C GLU A 3 -15.15 -28.42 12.36
N THR A 4 -14.83 -27.34 13.05
CA THR A 4 -15.16 -25.98 12.59
C THR A 4 -14.40 -25.76 11.30
N LYS A 5 -15.12 -25.57 10.20
CA LYS A 5 -14.52 -25.25 8.90
C LYS A 5 -13.62 -24.02 9.05
N LYS A 6 -12.35 -24.14 8.67
CA LYS A 6 -11.42 -23.01 8.67
C LYS A 6 -11.86 -21.97 7.65
N LEU A 7 -11.66 -20.69 7.98
CA LEU A 7 -11.85 -19.60 7.03
C LEU A 7 -10.65 -19.54 6.09
N ARG A 8 -10.92 -19.48 4.79
CA ARG A 8 -9.86 -19.34 3.78
C ARG A 8 -9.50 -17.89 3.55
N VAL A 9 -8.26 -17.55 3.89
CA VAL A 9 -7.69 -16.21 3.80
C VAL A 9 -6.80 -16.09 2.57
N ALA A 10 -7.22 -15.32 1.57
CA ALA A 10 -6.36 -15.00 0.44
C ALA A 10 -5.33 -13.94 0.87
N LEU A 11 -4.07 -14.34 0.97
CA LEU A 11 -2.94 -13.48 1.35
C LEU A 11 -2.32 -12.88 0.08
N PHE A 12 -2.62 -11.61 -0.22
CA PHE A 12 -2.07 -10.91 -1.37
C PHE A 12 -0.75 -10.25 -1.03
N PHE A 13 0.28 -10.45 -1.86
CA PHE A 13 1.60 -9.90 -1.64
C PHE A 13 2.35 -9.59 -2.94
N GLY A 14 3.45 -8.85 -2.84
CA GLY A 14 4.21 -8.35 -3.97
C GLY A 14 3.59 -7.07 -4.54
N GLY A 15 3.26 -7.05 -5.82
CA GLY A 15 2.63 -5.92 -6.50
C GLY A 15 3.55 -5.12 -7.41
N VAL A 16 2.94 -4.28 -8.25
CA VAL A 16 3.65 -3.35 -9.15
C VAL A 16 3.92 -2.07 -8.38
N SER A 17 4.93 -2.09 -7.52
CA SER A 17 5.32 -0.96 -6.69
C SER A 17 6.81 -1.03 -6.41
N SER A 18 7.43 0.10 -6.07
CA SER A 18 8.82 0.16 -5.59
C SER A 18 9.01 -0.59 -4.26
N GLU A 19 7.92 -0.91 -3.58
CA GLU A 19 7.91 -1.61 -2.29
C GLU A 19 7.58 -3.11 -2.40
N HIS A 20 7.72 -3.69 -3.60
CA HIS A 20 7.44 -5.11 -3.87
C HIS A 20 8.15 -6.06 -2.91
N GLU A 21 9.45 -5.86 -2.70
CA GLU A 21 10.27 -6.71 -1.82
C GLU A 21 9.85 -6.55 -0.35
N VAL A 22 9.48 -5.35 0.07
CA VAL A 22 8.99 -5.09 1.42
C VAL A 22 7.70 -5.87 1.67
N SER A 23 6.79 -5.87 0.69
CA SER A 23 5.57 -6.67 0.73
C SER A 23 5.86 -8.17 0.86
N CYS A 24 6.81 -8.70 0.10
CA CYS A 24 7.21 -10.11 0.18
C CYS A 24 7.72 -10.49 1.59
N VAL A 25 8.56 -9.63 2.19
CA VAL A 25 9.07 -9.84 3.55
C VAL A 25 7.94 -9.77 4.58
N SER A 26 7.08 -8.76 4.50
CA SER A 26 5.93 -8.61 5.40
C SER A 26 4.98 -9.81 5.32
N ALA A 27 4.64 -10.25 4.11
CA ALA A 27 3.77 -11.41 3.89
C ALA A 27 4.39 -12.72 4.41
N SER A 28 5.71 -12.87 4.32
CA SER A 28 6.40 -14.03 4.91
C SER A 28 6.21 -14.10 6.43
N THR A 29 6.22 -12.94 7.10
CA THR A 29 5.95 -12.84 8.55
C THR A 29 4.49 -13.18 8.86
N TRP A 30 3.54 -12.70 8.06
CA TRP A 30 2.14 -13.06 8.17
C TRP A 30 1.92 -14.57 7.99
N LEU A 31 2.55 -15.17 6.97
CA LEU A 31 2.45 -16.61 6.71
C LEU A 31 2.94 -17.44 7.91
N ARG A 32 4.07 -17.04 8.52
CA ARG A 32 4.59 -17.69 9.74
C ARG A 32 3.63 -17.54 10.92
N ALA A 33 3.07 -16.35 11.13
CA ALA A 33 2.15 -16.09 12.24
C ALA A 33 0.84 -16.89 12.09
N LEU A 34 0.27 -16.93 10.90
CA LEU A 34 -0.96 -17.68 10.61
C LEU A 34 -0.77 -19.20 10.67
N ALA A 35 0.45 -19.70 10.50
CA ALA A 35 0.79 -21.11 10.64
C ALA A 35 0.90 -21.57 12.11
N GLN A 36 0.82 -20.67 13.09
CA GLN A 36 0.91 -20.98 14.51
C GLN A 36 -0.48 -21.00 15.19
N ALA A 37 -0.63 -21.81 16.23
CA ALA A 37 -1.84 -21.79 17.07
C ALA A 37 -1.96 -20.44 17.82
N PRO A 38 -3.17 -19.90 18.00
CA PRO A 38 -4.46 -20.48 17.61
C PRO A 38 -4.88 -20.18 16.15
N CYS A 39 -4.08 -19.44 15.38
CA CYS A 39 -4.44 -19.02 14.02
C CYS A 39 -4.53 -20.22 13.06
N ALA A 40 -3.60 -21.16 13.15
CA ALA A 40 -3.57 -22.35 12.31
C ALA A 40 -4.83 -23.23 12.46
N ASP A 41 -5.52 -23.15 13.59
CA ASP A 41 -6.76 -23.90 13.83
C ASP A 41 -7.98 -23.24 13.20
N ARG A 42 -7.90 -21.93 12.90
CA ARG A 42 -9.01 -21.09 12.44
C ARG A 42 -8.92 -20.71 10.97
N TYR A 43 -7.72 -20.62 10.42
CA TYR A 43 -7.47 -20.07 9.09
C TYR A 43 -6.73 -21.08 8.20
N GLU A 44 -7.12 -21.08 6.93
CA GLU A 44 -6.41 -21.70 5.82
C GLU A 44 -5.86 -20.59 4.93
N VAL A 45 -4.54 -20.47 4.83
CA VAL A 45 -3.92 -19.39 4.03
C VAL A 45 -3.83 -19.81 2.58
N PHE A 46 -4.30 -18.95 1.68
CA PHE A 46 -4.22 -19.09 0.23
C PHE A 46 -3.37 -17.95 -0.34
N PRO A 47 -2.06 -18.15 -0.54
CA PRO A 47 -1.19 -17.09 -1.00
C PRO A 47 -1.42 -16.74 -2.48
N VAL A 48 -1.52 -15.44 -2.76
CA VAL A 48 -1.63 -14.87 -4.10
C VAL A 48 -0.50 -13.85 -4.30
N GLY A 49 0.52 -14.24 -5.01
CA GLY A 49 1.63 -13.37 -5.34
C GLY A 49 1.35 -12.56 -6.59
N ILE A 50 1.64 -11.26 -6.54
CA ILE A 50 1.56 -10.35 -7.69
C ILE A 50 2.98 -9.98 -8.08
N THR A 51 3.40 -10.34 -9.29
CA THR A 51 4.76 -10.05 -9.76
C THR A 51 4.96 -8.56 -10.02
N LYS A 52 6.21 -8.12 -10.21
CA LYS A 52 6.53 -6.72 -10.61
C LYS A 52 5.92 -6.33 -11.96
N GLN A 53 5.59 -7.30 -12.81
CA GLN A 53 4.90 -7.08 -14.10
C GLN A 53 3.37 -7.12 -13.97
N GLY A 54 2.84 -7.30 -12.76
CA GLY A 54 1.40 -7.32 -12.50
C GLY A 54 0.73 -8.67 -12.81
N ARG A 55 1.47 -9.77 -12.94
CA ARG A 55 0.88 -11.11 -13.08
C ARG A 55 0.43 -11.63 -11.71
N TRP A 56 -0.75 -12.19 -11.64
CA TRP A 56 -1.30 -12.78 -10.43
C TRP A 56 -1.11 -14.29 -10.44
N LEU A 57 -0.51 -14.82 -9.39
CA LEU A 57 -0.16 -16.23 -9.28
C LEU A 57 -0.62 -16.76 -7.91
N ALA A 58 -1.51 -17.74 -7.91
CA ALA A 58 -1.75 -18.57 -6.73
C ALA A 58 -0.56 -19.51 -6.56
N CYS A 59 0.00 -19.57 -5.37
CA CYS A 59 1.21 -20.33 -5.08
C CYS A 59 1.21 -20.83 -3.63
N SER A 60 2.13 -21.74 -3.29
CA SER A 60 2.30 -22.25 -1.94
C SER A 60 3.76 -22.12 -1.50
N PRO A 61 4.30 -20.89 -1.43
CA PRO A 61 5.71 -20.68 -1.11
C PRO A 61 6.00 -20.99 0.37
N THR A 62 7.24 -21.38 0.66
CA THR A 62 7.74 -21.28 2.03
C THR A 62 7.90 -19.80 2.40
N PRO A 63 7.87 -19.45 3.70
CA PRO A 63 8.14 -18.08 4.12
C PRO A 63 9.47 -17.52 3.62
N GLU A 64 10.51 -18.37 3.52
CA GLU A 64 11.83 -18.00 3.01
C GLU A 64 11.77 -17.66 1.52
N ALA A 65 11.14 -18.51 0.71
CA ALA A 65 10.98 -18.29 -0.73
C ALA A 65 10.10 -17.06 -1.02
N MET A 66 9.15 -16.77 -0.15
CA MET A 66 8.34 -15.54 -0.23
C MET A 66 9.21 -14.30 0.05
N ALA A 67 10.00 -14.33 1.11
CA ALA A 67 10.81 -13.19 1.54
C ALA A 67 11.95 -12.85 0.57
N ASP A 68 12.58 -13.86 -0.06
CA ASP A 68 13.70 -13.66 -0.99
C ASP A 68 13.27 -13.50 -2.47
N GLY A 69 11.95 -13.55 -2.73
CA GLY A 69 11.38 -13.38 -4.07
C GLY A 69 11.49 -14.59 -4.98
N SER A 70 12.03 -15.72 -4.51
CA SER A 70 12.16 -16.94 -5.34
C SER A 70 10.83 -17.65 -5.58
N TRP A 71 9.77 -17.26 -4.89
CA TRP A 71 8.41 -17.80 -5.03
C TRP A 71 7.88 -17.74 -6.47
N GLU A 72 8.25 -16.73 -7.25
CA GLU A 72 7.82 -16.57 -8.66
C GLU A 72 8.28 -17.72 -9.56
N LYS A 73 9.34 -18.44 -9.16
CA LYS A 73 9.92 -19.57 -9.89
C LYS A 73 9.41 -20.91 -9.38
N GLY A 74 8.51 -20.92 -8.41
CA GLY A 74 7.93 -22.12 -7.86
C GLY A 74 7.14 -22.91 -8.91
N ALA A 75 7.30 -24.24 -8.91
CA ALA A 75 6.63 -25.12 -9.88
C ALA A 75 5.09 -25.20 -9.66
N ASP A 76 4.61 -24.75 -8.50
CA ASP A 76 3.21 -24.75 -8.08
C ASP A 76 2.49 -23.43 -8.37
N CYS A 77 3.18 -22.46 -8.97
CA CYS A 77 2.57 -21.19 -9.34
C CYS A 77 1.54 -21.35 -10.48
N THR A 78 0.30 -21.03 -10.20
CA THR A 78 -0.81 -21.10 -11.16
C THR A 78 -1.36 -19.68 -11.41
N PRO A 79 -1.46 -19.22 -12.67
CA PRO A 79 -2.12 -17.97 -12.99
C PRO A 79 -3.53 -17.93 -12.42
N CYS A 80 -3.90 -16.78 -11.82
CA CYS A 80 -5.20 -16.65 -11.19
C CYS A 80 -5.76 -15.23 -11.37
N VAL A 81 -7.04 -15.08 -11.06
CA VAL A 81 -7.73 -13.78 -11.05
C VAL A 81 -8.79 -13.79 -9.96
N LEU A 82 -8.84 -12.72 -9.15
CA LEU A 82 -9.96 -12.50 -8.25
C LEU A 82 -11.17 -12.08 -9.09
N SER A 83 -12.26 -12.81 -8.95
CA SER A 83 -13.50 -12.49 -9.67
C SER A 83 -14.16 -11.24 -9.09
N PRO A 84 -14.47 -10.23 -9.90
CA PRO A 84 -15.32 -9.12 -9.47
C PRO A 84 -16.82 -9.51 -9.43
N ASP A 85 -17.19 -10.68 -9.93
CA ASP A 85 -18.55 -11.19 -9.84
C ASP A 85 -18.86 -11.66 -8.41
N ARG A 86 -19.85 -11.02 -7.81
CA ARG A 86 -20.26 -11.29 -6.41
C ARG A 86 -20.80 -12.68 -6.18
N THR A 87 -21.22 -13.38 -7.24
CA THR A 87 -21.74 -14.75 -7.14
C THR A 87 -20.62 -15.78 -7.03
N ASP A 88 -19.45 -15.48 -7.54
CA ASP A 88 -18.26 -16.35 -7.47
C ASP A 88 -17.66 -16.40 -6.06
N HIS A 89 -17.57 -15.24 -5.41
CA HIS A 89 -16.99 -15.09 -4.07
C HIS A 89 -15.65 -15.81 -3.94
N GLY A 90 -14.74 -15.55 -4.90
CA GLY A 90 -13.51 -16.34 -4.96
C GLY A 90 -12.51 -15.94 -6.06
N ILE A 91 -11.54 -16.81 -6.22
CA ILE A 91 -10.42 -16.68 -7.15
C ILE A 91 -10.49 -17.80 -8.19
N TRP A 92 -10.47 -17.44 -9.47
CA TRP A 92 -10.33 -18.37 -10.58
C TRP A 92 -8.87 -18.74 -10.80
N LEU A 93 -8.55 -20.03 -10.69
CA LEU A 93 -7.29 -20.62 -11.13
C LEU A 93 -7.36 -20.94 -12.61
N LEU A 94 -6.37 -20.52 -13.39
CA LEU A 94 -6.31 -20.70 -14.84
C LEU A 94 -5.23 -21.72 -15.18
N LYS A 95 -5.61 -22.99 -15.32
CA LYS A 95 -4.67 -24.08 -15.53
C LYS A 95 -5.11 -24.98 -16.69
N ASP A 96 -4.21 -25.29 -17.62
CA ASP A 96 -4.38 -26.25 -18.71
C ASP A 96 -5.66 -25.99 -19.56
N GLY A 97 -5.94 -24.69 -19.83
CA GLY A 97 -7.11 -24.28 -20.58
C GLY A 97 -8.45 -24.41 -19.83
N LYS A 98 -8.41 -24.69 -18.53
CA LYS A 98 -9.57 -24.78 -17.63
C LYS A 98 -9.49 -23.68 -16.58
N ALA A 99 -10.67 -23.31 -16.07
CA ALA A 99 -10.81 -22.41 -14.93
C ALA A 99 -11.43 -23.18 -13.76
N GLU A 100 -10.84 -23.06 -12.58
CA GLU A 100 -11.33 -23.66 -11.33
C GLU A 100 -11.55 -22.54 -10.31
N LEU A 101 -12.76 -22.47 -9.74
CA LEU A 101 -13.09 -21.47 -8.73
C LEU A 101 -12.72 -21.97 -7.34
N VAL A 102 -11.90 -21.17 -6.66
CA VAL A 102 -11.56 -21.35 -5.23
C VAL A 102 -12.29 -20.30 -4.42
N HIS A 103 -13.18 -20.72 -3.55
CA HIS A 103 -13.91 -19.85 -2.63
C HIS A 103 -12.97 -19.20 -1.63
N ILE A 104 -13.13 -17.89 -1.39
CA ILE A 104 -12.35 -17.10 -0.43
C ILE A 104 -13.29 -16.46 0.60
N ASP A 105 -13.00 -16.64 1.86
CA ASP A 105 -13.79 -16.05 2.96
C ASP A 105 -13.32 -14.64 3.33
N ILE A 106 -12.00 -14.37 3.25
CA ILE A 106 -11.39 -13.08 3.62
C ILE A 106 -10.18 -12.79 2.72
N CYS A 107 -10.01 -11.54 2.29
CA CYS A 107 -8.80 -11.06 1.65
C CYS A 107 -7.88 -10.35 2.66
N ALA A 108 -6.60 -10.66 2.63
CA ALA A 108 -5.57 -10.00 3.45
C ALA A 108 -4.51 -9.39 2.52
N PRO A 109 -4.65 -8.11 2.13
CA PRO A 109 -3.62 -7.43 1.35
C PRO A 109 -2.45 -7.05 2.26
N VAL A 110 -1.31 -7.69 2.05
CA VAL A 110 -0.03 -7.33 2.67
C VAL A 110 0.86 -6.71 1.59
N MET A 111 0.25 -5.82 0.82
CA MET A 111 0.90 -5.05 -0.24
C MET A 111 1.25 -3.67 0.32
N HIS A 112 2.36 -3.09 -0.17
CA HIS A 112 2.81 -1.76 0.20
C HIS A 112 2.82 -0.82 -1.00
N GLY A 113 2.54 0.46 -0.72
CA GLY A 113 2.56 1.53 -1.70
C GLY A 113 1.45 1.43 -2.75
N LYS A 114 1.81 1.78 -3.98
CA LYS A 114 0.89 1.87 -5.12
C LYS A 114 0.14 0.55 -5.35
N ASN A 115 -1.16 0.66 -5.62
CA ASN A 115 -2.14 -0.41 -5.80
C ASN A 115 -2.44 -1.24 -4.54
N GLY A 116 -1.64 -1.15 -3.47
CA GLY A 116 -1.83 -1.87 -2.22
C GLY A 116 -2.50 -1.03 -1.13
N GLU A 117 -2.11 0.25 -1.02
CA GLU A 117 -2.53 1.14 0.06
C GLU A 117 -3.35 2.35 -0.41
N ASP A 118 -3.59 2.48 -1.72
CA ASP A 118 -4.24 3.63 -2.36
C ASP A 118 -5.74 3.44 -2.67
N GLY A 119 -6.34 2.35 -2.19
CA GLY A 119 -7.75 2.04 -2.44
C GLY A 119 -7.99 1.17 -3.68
N THR A 120 -6.98 0.94 -4.52
CA THR A 120 -7.12 0.20 -5.79
C THR A 120 -7.49 -1.26 -5.55
N ILE A 121 -6.71 -2.00 -4.76
CA ILE A 121 -7.01 -3.40 -4.45
C ILE A 121 -8.26 -3.53 -3.58
N GLN A 122 -8.50 -2.59 -2.67
CA GLN A 122 -9.69 -2.53 -1.83
C GLN A 122 -10.95 -2.39 -2.69
N GLY A 123 -10.90 -1.56 -3.75
CA GLY A 123 -12.00 -1.42 -4.70
C GLY A 123 -12.36 -2.73 -5.41
N LEU A 124 -11.37 -3.57 -5.73
CA LEU A 124 -11.61 -4.89 -6.30
C LEU A 124 -12.29 -5.83 -5.28
N PHE A 125 -11.88 -5.79 -4.01
CA PHE A 125 -12.52 -6.58 -2.95
C PHE A 125 -13.97 -6.15 -2.70
N GLU A 126 -14.24 -4.83 -2.76
CA GLU A 126 -15.61 -4.29 -2.67
C GLU A 126 -16.49 -4.77 -3.83
N LEU A 127 -15.96 -4.76 -5.07
CA LEU A 127 -16.67 -5.28 -6.24
C LEU A 127 -17.00 -6.77 -6.07
N ALA A 128 -16.03 -7.56 -5.62
CA ALA A 128 -16.19 -8.99 -5.35
C ALA A 128 -17.08 -9.28 -4.10
N ARG A 129 -17.32 -8.27 -3.26
CA ARG A 129 -18.04 -8.40 -1.98
C ARG A 129 -17.37 -9.41 -1.04
N ILE A 130 -16.05 -9.49 -1.05
CA ILE A 130 -15.27 -10.32 -0.13
C ILE A 130 -14.74 -9.43 1.00
N PRO A 131 -14.99 -9.75 2.27
CA PRO A 131 -14.41 -9.04 3.41
C PRO A 131 -12.88 -8.98 3.30
N TYR A 132 -12.27 -7.89 3.77
CA TYR A 132 -10.82 -7.76 3.74
C TYR A 132 -10.28 -7.06 4.99
N VAL A 133 -9.00 -7.30 5.25
CA VAL A 133 -8.25 -6.69 6.36
C VAL A 133 -7.70 -5.34 5.90
N GLY A 134 -7.84 -4.32 6.74
CA GLY A 134 -7.28 -2.98 6.50
C GLY A 134 -8.32 -1.91 6.27
N CYS A 135 -7.85 -0.74 5.85
CA CYS A 135 -8.69 0.43 5.60
C CYS A 135 -9.56 0.23 4.34
N GLY A 136 -10.74 0.82 4.34
CA GLY A 136 -11.61 0.85 3.15
C GLY A 136 -11.07 1.75 2.03
N VAL A 137 -11.72 1.71 0.87
CA VAL A 137 -11.31 2.43 -0.35
C VAL A 137 -11.03 3.90 -0.09
N LEU A 138 -11.98 4.62 0.54
CA LEU A 138 -11.83 6.05 0.78
C LEU A 138 -10.68 6.37 1.74
N GLY A 139 -10.59 5.63 2.86
CA GLY A 139 -9.52 5.84 3.84
C GLY A 139 -8.14 5.59 3.23
N SER A 140 -7.99 4.50 2.48
CA SER A 140 -6.75 4.17 1.77
C SER A 140 -6.35 5.25 0.77
N ALA A 141 -7.28 5.68 -0.11
CA ALA A 141 -7.00 6.68 -1.13
C ALA A 141 -6.64 8.05 -0.52
N VAL A 142 -7.37 8.47 0.50
CA VAL A 142 -7.13 9.75 1.19
C VAL A 142 -5.79 9.76 1.91
N CYS A 143 -5.48 8.70 2.67
CA CYS A 143 -4.26 8.65 3.47
C CYS A 143 -3.00 8.41 2.60
N MET A 144 -3.13 7.81 1.43
CA MET A 144 -2.02 7.62 0.50
C MET A 144 -1.56 8.94 -0.12
N ASP A 145 -2.49 9.81 -0.52
CA ASP A 145 -2.18 11.12 -1.11
C ASP A 145 -1.90 12.15 -0.03
N LYS A 146 -0.62 12.46 0.20
CA LYS A 146 -0.17 13.39 1.25
C LYS A 146 -0.79 14.79 1.14
N ALA A 147 -1.06 15.28 -0.07
CA ALA A 147 -1.68 16.58 -0.26
C ALA A 147 -3.17 16.56 0.14
N VAL A 148 -3.89 15.48 -0.17
CA VAL A 148 -5.27 15.29 0.24
C VAL A 148 -5.36 15.09 1.75
N ALA A 149 -4.49 14.24 2.33
CA ALA A 149 -4.42 14.01 3.76
C ALA A 149 -4.17 15.31 4.52
N ASN A 150 -3.17 16.11 4.10
CA ASN A 150 -2.87 17.41 4.70
C ASN A 150 -4.06 18.39 4.59
N THR A 151 -4.74 18.42 3.44
CA THR A 151 -5.95 19.26 3.26
C THR A 151 -7.06 18.88 4.26
N ILE A 152 -7.26 17.60 4.51
CA ILE A 152 -8.25 17.11 5.48
C ILE A 152 -7.83 17.43 6.90
N MET A 153 -6.55 17.29 7.24
CA MET A 153 -6.01 17.68 8.55
C MET A 153 -6.19 19.17 8.81
N ASP A 154 -5.91 20.04 7.82
CA ASP A 154 -6.17 21.47 7.89
C ASP A 154 -7.65 21.75 8.18
N ALA A 155 -8.56 21.13 7.41
CA ALA A 155 -10.01 21.33 7.58
C ALA A 155 -10.53 20.82 8.93
N ALA A 156 -9.91 19.78 9.49
CA ALA A 156 -10.25 19.22 10.79
C ALA A 156 -9.58 19.95 11.96
N GLY A 157 -8.69 20.91 11.70
CA GLY A 157 -7.92 21.63 12.73
C GLY A 157 -6.91 20.74 13.46
N VAL A 158 -6.45 19.67 12.83
CA VAL A 158 -5.40 18.79 13.37
C VAL A 158 -4.05 19.46 13.19
N PRO A 159 -3.29 19.72 14.29
CA PRO A 159 -1.96 20.31 14.18
C PRO A 159 -1.01 19.41 13.36
N HIS A 160 -0.40 19.98 12.33
CA HIS A 160 0.64 19.32 11.54
C HIS A 160 1.61 20.36 10.95
N CYS A 161 2.63 19.92 10.20
CA CYS A 161 3.62 20.81 9.60
C CYS A 161 2.99 21.75 8.55
N LYS A 162 3.62 22.90 8.29
CA LYS A 162 3.27 23.74 7.15
C LYS A 162 3.65 23.00 5.87
N TRP A 163 2.80 23.13 4.87
CA TRP A 163 2.97 22.41 3.62
C TRP A 163 2.48 23.21 2.41
N ALA A 164 2.91 22.77 1.24
CA ALA A 164 2.41 23.18 -0.05
C ALA A 164 2.43 21.97 -0.99
N SER A 165 1.69 22.03 -2.08
CA SER A 165 1.78 21.03 -3.14
C SER A 165 1.73 21.68 -4.51
N ALA A 166 2.29 20.97 -5.50
CA ALA A 166 2.21 21.37 -6.89
C ALA A 166 2.15 20.13 -7.80
N ILE A 167 1.46 20.26 -8.92
CA ILE A 167 1.41 19.23 -9.95
C ILE A 167 2.54 19.42 -10.98
N ARG A 168 2.86 18.35 -11.71
CA ARG A 168 3.89 18.36 -12.76
C ARG A 168 3.78 19.57 -13.71
N ALA A 169 2.58 19.88 -14.20
CA ALA A 169 2.36 20.96 -15.15
C ALA A 169 2.76 22.33 -14.59
N GLU A 170 2.59 22.57 -13.28
CA GLU A 170 3.01 23.80 -12.61
C GLU A 170 4.53 23.84 -12.43
N LEU A 171 5.13 22.69 -12.10
CA LEU A 171 6.57 22.55 -11.86
C LEU A 171 7.41 22.56 -13.14
N GLU A 172 6.85 22.16 -14.29
CA GLU A 172 7.48 22.24 -15.60
C GLU A 172 7.23 23.59 -16.31
N GLY A 173 6.29 24.42 -15.79
CA GLY A 173 5.97 25.76 -16.27
C GLY A 173 6.84 26.85 -15.65
N ASP A 174 6.22 27.93 -15.16
CA ASP A 174 6.92 28.99 -14.40
C ASP A 174 7.21 28.54 -12.96
N HIS A 175 8.06 27.53 -12.84
CA HIS A 175 8.42 26.94 -11.55
C HIS A 175 9.19 27.91 -10.64
N LYS A 176 9.81 28.95 -11.18
CA LYS A 176 10.60 29.89 -10.38
C LYS A 176 9.72 30.64 -9.39
N THR A 177 8.65 31.29 -9.86
CA THR A 177 7.70 32.01 -9.00
C THR A 177 7.03 31.08 -7.98
N LEU A 178 6.69 29.87 -8.42
CA LEU A 178 6.11 28.86 -7.54
C LEU A 178 7.07 28.46 -6.40
N LEU A 179 8.32 28.10 -6.73
CA LEU A 179 9.31 27.73 -5.74
C LEU A 179 9.68 28.90 -4.82
N ASP A 180 9.73 30.15 -5.33
CA ASP A 180 9.95 31.34 -4.51
C ASP A 180 8.85 31.48 -3.44
N SER A 181 7.59 31.22 -3.80
CA SER A 181 6.48 31.24 -2.85
C SER A 181 6.54 30.11 -1.81
N ILE A 182 7.00 28.94 -2.20
CA ILE A 182 7.20 27.78 -1.31
C ILE A 182 8.31 28.07 -0.30
N GLU A 183 9.45 28.58 -0.76
CA GLU A 183 10.56 28.99 0.10
C GLU A 183 10.14 30.05 1.13
N GLN A 184 9.39 31.06 0.67
CA GLN A 184 8.90 32.11 1.57
C GLN A 184 7.95 31.56 2.63
N ARG A 185 7.10 30.58 2.27
CA ARG A 185 6.11 30.00 3.18
C ARG A 185 6.72 29.04 4.20
N LEU A 186 7.66 28.17 3.76
CA LEU A 186 8.15 27.05 4.56
C LEU A 186 9.49 27.34 5.22
N GLY A 187 10.38 28.11 4.56
CA GLY A 187 11.78 28.25 4.97
C GLY A 187 12.58 26.95 4.80
N TYR A 188 13.90 27.05 4.82
CA TYR A 188 14.77 25.88 4.76
C TYR A 188 15.07 25.34 6.17
N PRO A 189 15.25 24.01 6.29
CA PRO A 189 15.15 22.97 5.27
C PRO A 189 13.71 22.63 4.88
N ILE A 190 13.50 22.22 3.62
CA ILE A 190 12.21 21.79 3.07
C ILE A 190 12.27 20.30 2.72
N PHE A 191 11.32 19.51 3.20
CA PHE A 191 11.12 18.16 2.69
C PHE A 191 10.29 18.18 1.41
N VAL A 192 10.83 17.55 0.36
CA VAL A 192 10.17 17.38 -0.93
C VAL A 192 9.81 15.92 -1.09
N LYS A 193 8.54 15.63 -1.33
CA LYS A 193 7.99 14.26 -1.33
C LYS A 193 7.06 14.05 -2.53
N PRO A 194 7.08 12.90 -3.19
CA PRO A 194 5.96 12.51 -4.06
C PRO A 194 4.69 12.36 -3.22
N ALA A 195 3.52 12.75 -3.75
CA ALA A 195 2.28 12.71 -2.99
C ALA A 195 1.83 11.28 -2.68
N ASN A 196 1.97 10.35 -3.65
CA ASN A 196 1.50 8.98 -3.58
C ASN A 196 2.65 7.95 -3.60
N ALA A 197 3.61 8.07 -2.69
CA ALA A 197 4.66 7.08 -2.50
C ALA A 197 4.85 6.78 -1.01
N GLY A 198 5.21 5.54 -0.69
CA GLY A 198 5.54 5.09 0.66
C GLY A 198 7.04 4.90 0.87
N SER A 199 7.41 4.35 2.05
CA SER A 199 8.78 3.93 2.41
C SER A 199 9.89 4.94 2.05
N SER A 200 9.60 6.23 2.16
CA SER A 200 10.54 7.33 1.88
C SER A 200 11.09 7.37 0.45
N VAL A 201 10.49 6.65 -0.51
CA VAL A 201 10.92 6.67 -1.91
C VAL A 201 10.69 8.06 -2.51
N GLY A 202 11.72 8.62 -3.16
CA GLY A 202 11.66 9.95 -3.79
C GLY A 202 11.65 11.13 -2.82
N ILE A 203 11.82 10.92 -1.51
CA ILE A 203 11.88 11.98 -0.52
C ILE A 203 13.28 12.59 -0.45
N THR A 204 13.35 13.92 -0.43
CA THR A 204 14.61 14.66 -0.31
C THR A 204 14.44 15.82 0.68
N LYS A 205 15.40 16.02 1.56
CA LYS A 205 15.53 17.21 2.43
C LYS A 205 16.37 18.26 1.72
N ALA A 206 15.73 19.30 1.22
CA ALA A 206 16.37 20.41 0.54
C ALA A 206 16.85 21.46 1.55
N THR A 207 18.13 21.85 1.47
CA THR A 207 18.76 22.83 2.34
C THR A 207 18.93 24.19 1.70
N ASP A 208 18.79 24.25 0.38
CA ASP A 208 18.90 25.45 -0.45
C ASP A 208 18.14 25.27 -1.78
N ARG A 209 18.10 26.32 -2.61
CA ARG A 209 17.38 26.34 -3.87
C ARG A 209 17.86 25.29 -4.86
N ALA A 210 19.16 25.09 -4.98
CA ALA A 210 19.69 24.13 -5.95
C ALA A 210 19.30 22.70 -5.60
N VAL A 211 19.34 22.35 -4.32
CA VAL A 211 18.86 21.05 -3.82
C VAL A 211 17.35 20.93 -3.95
N LEU A 212 16.58 22.02 -3.75
CA LEU A 212 15.14 22.03 -3.90
C LEU A 212 14.72 21.70 -5.35
N GLU A 213 15.36 22.33 -6.35
CA GLU A 213 15.10 22.05 -7.76
C GLU A 213 15.41 20.60 -8.13
N GLN A 214 16.53 20.07 -7.64
CA GLN A 214 16.90 18.66 -7.86
C GLN A 214 15.94 17.70 -7.15
N ALA A 215 15.46 18.05 -5.97
CA ALA A 215 14.48 17.28 -5.20
C ALA A 215 13.13 17.17 -5.93
N VAL A 216 12.68 18.26 -6.55
CA VAL A 216 11.47 18.25 -7.40
C VAL A 216 11.62 17.25 -8.54
N VAL A 217 12.75 17.28 -9.26
CA VAL A 217 13.02 16.32 -10.35
C VAL A 217 13.00 14.87 -9.84
N THR A 218 13.51 14.65 -8.64
CA THR A 218 13.52 13.32 -8.03
C THR A 218 12.11 12.85 -7.67
N ALA A 219 11.32 13.71 -7.01
CA ALA A 219 9.94 13.38 -6.63
C ALA A 219 9.03 13.15 -7.85
N LEU A 220 9.21 13.93 -8.92
CA LEU A 220 8.46 13.78 -10.18
C LEU A 220 8.74 12.49 -10.96
N LYS A 221 9.76 11.70 -10.58
CA LYS A 221 9.95 10.36 -11.15
C LYS A 221 8.96 9.34 -10.59
N GLU A 222 8.46 9.60 -9.38
CA GLU A 222 7.58 8.69 -8.65
C GLU A 222 6.10 9.08 -8.79
N ASP A 223 5.81 10.39 -8.86
CA ASP A 223 4.42 10.90 -8.91
C ASP A 223 4.35 12.22 -9.70
N ASP A 224 3.20 12.48 -10.30
CA ASP A 224 2.89 13.74 -10.98
C ASP A 224 2.53 14.89 -10.02
N LYS A 225 2.41 14.60 -8.73
CA LYS A 225 2.15 15.56 -7.66
C LYS A 225 3.26 15.52 -6.62
N VAL A 226 3.76 16.68 -6.26
CA VAL A 226 4.82 16.87 -5.26
C VAL A 226 4.28 17.63 -4.06
N VAL A 227 4.63 17.19 -2.86
CA VAL A 227 4.33 17.85 -1.59
C VAL A 227 5.62 18.39 -1.00
N PHE A 228 5.55 19.61 -0.50
CA PHE A 228 6.62 20.33 0.18
C PHE A 228 6.20 20.53 1.62
N GLU A 229 7.05 20.16 2.57
CA GLU A 229 6.77 20.28 3.99
C GLU A 229 7.92 20.99 4.73
N GLU A 230 7.58 21.80 5.73
CA GLU A 230 8.61 22.36 6.60
C GLU A 230 9.32 21.26 7.38
N PHE A 231 10.59 21.46 7.68
CA PHE A 231 11.34 20.56 8.55
C PHE A 231 10.92 20.76 10.01
N ILE A 232 10.51 19.68 10.65
CA ILE A 232 10.29 19.63 12.11
C ILE A 232 11.49 18.95 12.75
N ASP A 233 12.16 19.65 13.65
CA ASP A 233 13.23 19.06 14.47
C ASP A 233 12.60 18.35 15.68
N GLY A 234 12.51 17.04 15.61
CA GLY A 234 11.83 16.23 16.62
C GLY A 234 12.18 14.76 16.54
N GLN A 235 11.69 14.00 17.50
CA GLN A 235 11.78 12.54 17.48
C GLN A 235 10.70 11.98 16.57
N GLU A 236 11.09 11.13 15.61
CA GLU A 236 10.16 10.35 14.80
C GLU A 236 9.58 9.21 15.66
N VAL A 237 8.24 9.10 15.64
CA VAL A 237 7.51 8.06 16.37
C VAL A 237 6.42 7.49 15.48
N GLU A 238 6.09 6.23 15.69
CA GLU A 238 4.98 5.55 15.04
C GLU A 238 3.94 5.14 16.07
N CYS A 239 2.68 5.15 15.67
CA CYS A 239 1.56 4.74 16.51
C CYS A 239 0.63 3.86 15.70
N ALA A 240 0.54 2.59 16.05
CA ALA A 240 -0.36 1.64 15.40
C ALA A 240 -1.79 1.79 15.96
N ALA A 241 -2.78 1.82 15.07
CA ALA A 241 -4.19 1.86 15.44
C ALA A 241 -4.92 0.63 14.86
N ILE A 242 -5.70 -0.06 15.69
CA ILE A 242 -6.55 -1.19 15.29
C ILE A 242 -7.97 -0.88 15.73
N GLY A 243 -8.94 -1.03 14.84
CA GLY A 243 -10.35 -0.82 15.15
C GLY A 243 -11.21 -0.79 13.89
N ASN A 244 -12.50 -0.71 14.11
CA ASN A 244 -13.50 -0.49 13.08
C ASN A 244 -14.15 0.89 13.30
N PRO A 245 -14.85 1.48 12.31
CA PRO A 245 -15.48 2.80 12.44
C PRO A 245 -16.41 2.92 13.65
N ASP A 246 -17.05 1.82 14.05
CA ASP A 246 -18.02 1.77 15.15
C ASP A 246 -17.39 1.31 16.49
N ASP A 247 -16.10 1.04 16.53
CA ASP A 247 -15.38 0.56 17.71
C ASP A 247 -14.16 1.46 17.95
N PRO A 248 -13.98 2.00 19.17
CA PRO A 248 -12.83 2.83 19.47
C PRO A 248 -11.52 2.12 19.12
N ALA A 249 -10.71 2.78 18.31
CA ALA A 249 -9.42 2.22 17.93
C ALA A 249 -8.56 1.90 19.15
N THR A 250 -8.02 0.71 19.22
CA THR A 250 -6.96 0.37 20.15
C THR A 250 -5.66 0.94 19.62
N VAL A 251 -5.02 1.77 20.40
CA VAL A 251 -3.77 2.46 20.04
C VAL A 251 -2.64 1.87 20.88
N SER A 252 -1.53 1.55 20.25
CA SER A 252 -0.33 1.03 20.92
C SER A 252 0.89 1.91 20.67
#